data_e32483a091ad56c4fc3c4ef3a928ff88
#
_entry.id   e32483a091ad56c4fc3c4ef3a928ff88
#
_cell.length_a   1.000
_cell.length_b   1.000
_cell.length_c   1.000
_cell.angle_alpha   90.00
_cell.angle_beta   90.00
_cell.angle_gamma   90.00
#
_symmetry.space_group_name_H-M   'P 1'
#
loop_
_entity.id
_entity.type
_entity.pdbx_description
1 polymer ?
#
loop_
_entity_poly.entity_id
_entity_poly.type
_entity_poly.pdbx_seq_one_letter_code
_entity_poly.pdbx_strand_id
1 'polypeptide(L)'
;HNYVKRQLRMELASVCIPPSYIKRVHEVYGDKLNICTVIGFPLGYNTTEVKRSEVEQAIAEGAKEVDMVVNLGDVKNGDFDRVTEEIATLKRAAGDKILKVIIETCYLTEEEKIRLCRCVADGGADYIKTSTGFGTAGAKIEDIRLFKENLPKDKDVR
;
A
#
# COMPACT_ATOMS: atom_id res chain seq x y z
N HIS A 1 12.38 -18.77 -5.41
CA HIS A 1 11.63 -19.97 -5.84
C HIS A 1 11.09 -20.77 -4.65
N ASN A 2 11.91 -21.11 -3.65
CA ASN A 2 11.48 -21.86 -2.47
C ASN A 2 10.48 -21.11 -1.58
N TYR A 3 10.63 -19.79 -1.44
CA TYR A 3 9.71 -18.95 -0.71
C TYR A 3 8.30 -19.02 -1.28
N VAL A 4 8.14 -18.81 -2.59
CA VAL A 4 6.84 -18.84 -3.25
C VAL A 4 6.18 -20.23 -3.16
N LYS A 5 6.94 -21.31 -3.34
CA LYS A 5 6.43 -22.69 -3.17
C LYS A 5 5.90 -22.95 -1.76
N ARG A 6 6.56 -22.40 -0.74
CA ARG A 6 6.10 -22.50 0.65
C ARG A 6 4.79 -21.74 0.87
N GLN A 7 4.66 -20.55 0.29
CA GLN A 7 3.47 -19.72 0.41
C GLN A 7 2.23 -20.38 -0.23
N LEU A 8 2.38 -21.00 -1.39
CA LEU A 8 1.29 -21.75 -2.05
C LEU A 8 0.72 -22.89 -1.20
N ARG A 9 1.55 -23.52 -0.36
CA ARG A 9 1.10 -24.59 0.56
C ARG A 9 0.34 -24.07 1.77
N MET A 10 0.42 -22.75 2.06
CA MET A 10 -0.16 -22.13 3.26
C MET A 10 -1.52 -21.46 2.97
N GLU A 11 -2.04 -21.55 1.74
CA GLU A 11 -3.30 -20.92 1.32
C GLU A 11 -3.41 -19.44 1.71
N LEU A 12 -2.32 -18.69 1.55
CA LEU A 12 -2.28 -17.27 1.90
C LEU A 12 -3.12 -16.43 0.95
N ALA A 13 -3.70 -15.34 1.47
CA ALA A 13 -4.50 -14.40 0.69
C ALA A 13 -3.68 -13.77 -0.46
N SER A 14 -2.41 -13.44 -0.22
CA SER A 14 -1.48 -12.94 -1.23
C SER A 14 -0.03 -13.15 -0.80
N VAL A 15 0.88 -13.02 -1.78
CA VAL A 15 2.33 -13.08 -1.57
C VAL A 15 2.95 -11.77 -2.00
N CYS A 16 3.56 -11.05 -1.05
CA CYS A 16 4.25 -9.80 -1.34
C CYS A 16 5.70 -10.07 -1.74
N ILE A 17 6.08 -9.63 -2.94
CA ILE A 17 7.41 -9.82 -3.54
C ILE A 17 7.94 -8.50 -4.11
N PRO A 18 9.28 -8.34 -4.22
CA PRO A 18 9.86 -7.17 -4.87
C PRO A 18 9.39 -7.02 -6.32
N PRO A 19 9.21 -5.79 -6.84
CA PRO A 19 8.70 -5.54 -8.19
C PRO A 19 9.46 -6.29 -9.29
N SER A 20 10.78 -6.39 -9.18
CA SER A 20 11.64 -7.07 -10.16
C SER A 20 11.37 -8.57 -10.34
N TYR A 21 10.59 -9.18 -9.46
CA TYR A 21 10.25 -10.62 -9.52
C TYR A 21 8.84 -10.90 -10.02
N ILE A 22 7.97 -9.90 -10.18
CA ILE A 22 6.55 -10.09 -10.53
C ILE A 22 6.42 -10.91 -11.80
N LYS A 23 7.02 -10.45 -12.89
CA LYS A 23 6.94 -11.11 -14.21
C LYS A 23 7.35 -12.57 -14.15
N ARG A 24 8.52 -12.87 -13.55
CA ARG A 24 9.04 -14.25 -13.42
C ARG A 24 8.12 -15.14 -12.62
N VAL A 25 7.54 -14.62 -11.54
CA VAL A 25 6.66 -15.39 -10.67
C VAL A 25 5.33 -15.62 -11.36
N HIS A 26 4.80 -14.61 -12.03
CA HIS A 26 3.55 -14.72 -12.79
C HIS A 26 3.68 -15.70 -13.97
N GLU A 27 4.79 -15.69 -14.71
CA GLU A 27 5.06 -16.66 -15.79
C GLU A 27 5.04 -18.12 -15.32
N VAL A 28 5.46 -18.37 -14.06
CA VAL A 28 5.52 -19.74 -13.50
C VAL A 28 4.20 -20.18 -12.88
N TYR A 29 3.52 -19.27 -12.16
CA TYR A 29 2.36 -19.62 -11.31
C TYR A 29 1.03 -19.09 -11.84
N GLY A 30 1.07 -18.09 -12.74
CA GLY A 30 -0.14 -17.49 -13.30
C GLY A 30 -1.11 -17.01 -12.23
N ASP A 31 -2.39 -17.18 -12.47
CA ASP A 31 -3.46 -16.79 -11.57
C ASP A 31 -3.64 -17.65 -10.31
N LYS A 32 -2.87 -18.74 -10.20
CA LYS A 32 -2.86 -19.58 -9.00
C LYS A 32 -2.23 -18.88 -7.79
N LEU A 33 -1.51 -17.79 -8.04
CA LEU A 33 -0.85 -17.00 -7.01
C LEU A 33 -1.35 -15.56 -7.08
N ASN A 34 -1.85 -15.07 -5.95
CA ASN A 34 -2.19 -13.65 -5.80
C ASN A 34 -0.91 -12.87 -5.45
N ILE A 35 -0.37 -12.13 -6.42
CA ILE A 35 0.86 -11.36 -6.28
C ILE A 35 0.55 -9.96 -5.76
N CYS A 36 1.18 -9.59 -4.63
CA CYS A 36 1.29 -8.24 -4.11
C CYS A 36 2.70 -7.71 -4.33
N THR A 37 2.85 -6.42 -4.55
CA THR A 37 4.15 -5.75 -4.59
C THR A 37 4.08 -4.37 -3.95
N VAL A 38 5.21 -3.69 -3.88
CA VAL A 38 5.37 -2.39 -3.23
C VAL A 38 5.66 -1.28 -4.24
N ILE A 39 5.20 -0.05 -3.91
CA ILE A 39 5.28 1.13 -4.75
C ILE A 39 5.90 2.28 -3.94
N GLY A 40 6.93 2.94 -4.49
CA GLY A 40 7.64 4.01 -3.80
C GLY A 40 8.28 3.56 -2.48
N PHE A 41 8.72 2.33 -2.42
CA PHE A 41 9.08 1.65 -1.19
C PHE A 41 10.61 1.67 -0.94
N PRO A 42 11.06 1.83 0.32
CA PRO A 42 10.24 1.99 1.54
C PRO A 42 9.98 3.44 1.96
N LEU A 43 10.55 4.45 1.30
CA LEU A 43 10.60 5.83 1.78
C LEU A 43 9.43 6.72 1.34
N GLY A 44 8.73 6.35 0.28
CA GLY A 44 7.53 7.04 -0.19
C GLY A 44 7.75 8.41 -0.85
N TYR A 45 8.99 8.86 -1.03
CA TYR A 45 9.33 10.23 -1.48
C TYR A 45 9.57 10.37 -3.00
N ASN A 46 9.31 9.31 -3.78
CA ASN A 46 9.27 9.41 -5.24
C ASN A 46 8.13 10.32 -5.69
N THR A 47 8.27 10.91 -6.86
CA THR A 47 7.17 11.71 -7.43
C THR A 47 5.95 10.84 -7.69
N THR A 48 4.76 11.43 -7.62
CA THR A 48 3.49 10.74 -7.92
C THR A 48 3.51 10.07 -9.29
N GLU A 49 4.12 10.73 -10.30
CA GLU A 49 4.21 10.18 -11.65
C GLU A 49 5.09 8.92 -11.73
N VAL A 50 6.19 8.88 -10.99
CA VAL A 50 7.03 7.68 -10.89
C VAL A 50 6.27 6.56 -10.20
N LYS A 51 5.61 6.83 -9.07
CA LYS A 51 4.77 5.83 -8.38
C LYS A 51 3.63 5.32 -9.26
N ARG A 52 3.00 6.21 -10.06
CA ARG A 52 1.96 5.81 -11.02
C ARG A 52 2.51 4.82 -12.05
N SER A 53 3.67 5.13 -12.62
CA SER A 53 4.35 4.22 -13.57
C SER A 53 4.71 2.88 -12.94
N GLU A 54 5.16 2.87 -11.68
CA GLU A 54 5.41 1.63 -10.92
C GLU A 54 4.14 0.78 -10.77
N VAL A 55 2.99 1.41 -10.47
CA VAL A 55 1.69 0.71 -10.38
C VAL A 55 1.30 0.10 -11.71
N GLU A 56 1.36 0.88 -12.79
CA GLU A 56 0.99 0.43 -14.13
C GLU A 56 1.85 -0.75 -14.59
N GLN A 57 3.16 -0.66 -14.38
CA GLN A 57 4.09 -1.75 -14.70
C GLN A 57 3.82 -3.01 -13.87
N ALA A 58 3.65 -2.85 -12.55
CA ALA A 58 3.39 -3.97 -11.65
C ALA A 58 2.14 -4.77 -12.07
N ILE A 59 1.06 -4.06 -12.41
CA ILE A 59 -0.20 -4.66 -12.84
C ILE A 59 -0.03 -5.33 -14.21
N ALA A 60 0.63 -4.68 -15.16
CA ALA A 60 0.91 -5.27 -16.48
C ALA A 60 1.73 -6.55 -16.39
N GLU A 61 2.59 -6.68 -15.38
CA GLU A 61 3.41 -7.86 -15.12
C GLU A 61 2.71 -8.95 -14.29
N GLY A 62 1.50 -8.69 -13.77
CA GLY A 62 0.66 -9.70 -13.11
C GLY A 62 0.38 -9.48 -11.62
N ALA A 63 0.74 -8.33 -11.05
CA ALA A 63 0.34 -8.00 -9.68
C ALA A 63 -1.17 -7.74 -9.59
N LYS A 64 -1.81 -8.24 -8.52
CA LYS A 64 -3.22 -8.03 -8.21
C LYS A 64 -3.41 -7.08 -7.02
N GLU A 65 -2.35 -6.84 -6.28
CA GLU A 65 -2.32 -5.94 -5.13
C GLU A 65 -1.06 -5.10 -5.17
N VAL A 66 -1.17 -3.82 -4.83
CA VAL A 66 -0.04 -2.89 -4.73
C VAL A 66 -0.10 -2.14 -3.41
N ASP A 67 1.04 -2.08 -2.72
CA ASP A 67 1.20 -1.43 -1.42
C ASP A 67 2.07 -0.17 -1.61
N MET A 68 1.44 1.01 -1.70
CA MET A 68 2.16 2.28 -1.81
C MET A 68 2.59 2.80 -0.44
N VAL A 69 3.68 3.54 -0.39
CA VAL A 69 4.08 4.32 0.78
C VAL A 69 3.74 5.79 0.56
N VAL A 70 3.09 6.43 1.55
CA VAL A 70 2.80 7.87 1.49
C VAL A 70 4.09 8.70 1.48
N ASN A 71 4.03 9.89 0.90
CA ASN A 71 5.10 10.87 1.05
C ASN A 71 5.05 11.50 2.45
N LEU A 72 5.92 11.04 3.35
CA LEU A 72 6.00 11.57 4.72
C LEU A 72 6.37 13.06 4.76
N GLY A 73 7.10 13.55 3.76
CA GLY A 73 7.40 14.99 3.64
C GLY A 73 6.12 15.82 3.49
N ASP A 74 5.21 15.40 2.60
CA ASP A 74 3.92 16.07 2.42
C ASP A 74 3.08 15.99 3.71
N VAL A 75 3.07 14.84 4.40
CA VAL A 75 2.38 14.68 5.68
C VAL A 75 2.93 15.66 6.74
N LYS A 76 4.26 15.73 6.88
CA LYS A 76 4.91 16.63 7.86
C LYS A 76 4.74 18.10 7.54
N ASN A 77 4.57 18.44 6.27
CA ASN A 77 4.24 19.80 5.83
C ASN A 77 2.75 20.15 6.00
N GLY A 78 1.91 19.16 6.31
CA GLY A 78 0.46 19.35 6.41
C GLY A 78 -0.26 19.36 5.06
N ASP A 79 0.40 18.94 3.99
CA ASP A 79 -0.12 18.93 2.62
C ASP A 79 -1.02 17.70 2.35
N PHE A 80 -2.05 17.52 3.17
CA PHE A 80 -2.93 16.33 3.12
C PHE A 80 -3.75 16.24 1.84
N ASP A 81 -4.03 17.36 1.19
CA ASP A 81 -4.70 17.36 -0.12
C ASP A 81 -3.83 16.71 -1.18
N ARG A 82 -2.52 16.96 -1.16
CA ARG A 82 -1.55 16.29 -2.05
C ARG A 82 -1.46 14.80 -1.76
N VAL A 83 -1.46 14.41 -0.50
CA VAL A 83 -1.48 12.99 -0.11
C VAL A 83 -2.72 12.29 -0.65
N THR A 84 -3.90 12.91 -0.49
CA THR A 84 -5.17 12.39 -1.01
C THR A 84 -5.16 12.25 -2.53
N GLU A 85 -4.67 13.29 -3.24
CA GLU A 85 -4.60 13.25 -4.71
C GLU A 85 -3.60 12.22 -5.23
N GLU A 86 -2.48 12.02 -4.56
CA GLU A 86 -1.53 10.95 -4.90
C GLU A 86 -2.21 9.58 -4.76
N ILE A 87 -2.89 9.32 -3.63
CA ILE A 87 -3.62 8.06 -3.41
C ILE A 87 -4.67 7.85 -4.50
N ALA A 88 -5.47 8.88 -4.81
CA ALA A 88 -6.49 8.82 -5.84
C ALA A 88 -5.89 8.55 -7.24
N THR A 89 -4.75 9.15 -7.54
CA THR A 89 -4.04 8.93 -8.80
C THR A 89 -3.55 7.50 -8.93
N LEU A 90 -2.97 6.95 -7.87
CA LEU A 90 -2.49 5.57 -7.86
C LEU A 90 -3.66 4.58 -7.87
N LYS A 91 -4.77 4.89 -7.22
CA LYS A 91 -5.99 4.04 -7.29
C LYS A 91 -6.58 4.03 -8.70
N ARG A 92 -6.63 5.17 -9.39
CA ARG A 92 -7.03 5.19 -10.81
C ARG A 92 -6.12 4.32 -11.68
N ALA A 93 -4.82 4.38 -11.48
CA ALA A 93 -3.84 3.54 -12.17
C ALA A 93 -4.00 2.04 -11.83
N ALA A 94 -4.35 1.72 -10.59
CA ALA A 94 -4.60 0.34 -10.15
C ALA A 94 -5.91 -0.24 -10.71
N GLY A 95 -6.87 0.62 -11.06
CA GLY A 95 -8.17 0.19 -11.59
C GLY A 95 -8.94 -0.69 -10.61
N ASP A 96 -9.28 -1.91 -11.02
CA ASP A 96 -9.99 -2.91 -10.22
C ASP A 96 -9.08 -3.67 -9.23
N LYS A 97 -7.77 -3.44 -9.29
CA LYS A 97 -6.80 -4.07 -8.39
C LYS A 97 -6.79 -3.40 -7.03
N ILE A 98 -6.30 -4.12 -6.04
CA ILE A 98 -6.25 -3.65 -4.65
C ILE A 98 -5.10 -2.67 -4.47
N LEU A 99 -5.40 -1.48 -3.96
CA LEU A 99 -4.43 -0.51 -3.47
C LEU A 99 -4.44 -0.49 -1.95
N LYS A 100 -3.27 -0.70 -1.33
CA LYS A 100 -3.06 -0.53 0.09
C LYS A 100 -2.11 0.63 0.33
N VAL A 101 -2.35 1.41 1.37
CA VAL A 101 -1.58 2.61 1.68
C VAL A 101 -0.82 2.42 2.99
N ILE A 102 0.50 2.37 2.91
CA ILE A 102 1.39 2.32 4.08
C ILE A 102 1.63 3.75 4.54
N ILE A 103 1.22 4.08 5.77
CA ILE A 103 1.37 5.42 6.33
C ILE A 103 2.60 5.58 7.24
N GLU A 104 3.31 4.50 7.57
CA GLU A 104 4.52 4.44 8.40
C GLU A 104 4.31 5.08 9.78
N THR A 105 3.45 4.48 10.58
CA THR A 105 2.93 5.02 11.86
C THR A 105 4.01 5.40 12.86
N CYS A 106 5.18 4.77 12.82
CA CYS A 106 6.27 5.06 13.75
C CYS A 106 6.85 6.48 13.64
N TYR A 107 6.60 7.18 12.53
CA TYR A 107 7.05 8.57 12.32
C TYR A 107 5.93 9.61 12.48
N LEU A 108 4.72 9.19 12.82
CA LEU A 108 3.53 10.03 12.82
C LEU A 108 3.05 10.37 14.24
N THR A 109 2.52 11.58 14.39
CA THR A 109 1.70 11.94 15.53
C THR A 109 0.31 11.31 15.44
N GLU A 110 -0.43 11.25 16.53
CA GLU A 110 -1.80 10.73 16.54
C GLU A 110 -2.71 11.53 15.59
N GLU A 111 -2.60 12.87 15.62
CA GLU A 111 -3.36 13.76 14.73
C GLU A 111 -3.07 13.46 13.24
N GLU A 112 -1.79 13.29 12.88
CA GLU A 112 -1.39 12.92 11.51
C GLU A 112 -2.00 11.58 11.08
N LYS A 113 -2.00 10.56 11.97
CA LYS A 113 -2.62 9.26 11.71
C LYS A 113 -4.13 9.38 11.47
N ILE A 114 -4.84 10.18 12.29
CA ILE A 114 -6.27 10.42 12.15
C ILE A 114 -6.58 11.10 10.80
N ARG A 115 -5.81 12.12 10.44
CA ARG A 115 -5.97 12.83 9.15
C ARG A 115 -5.71 11.89 7.97
N LEU A 116 -4.70 11.03 8.08
CA LEU A 116 -4.38 10.03 7.04
C LEU A 116 -5.47 8.97 6.87
N CYS A 117 -6.19 8.58 7.92
CA CYS A 117 -7.37 7.72 7.76
C CYS A 117 -8.36 8.31 6.76
N ARG A 118 -8.60 9.62 6.84
CA ARG A 118 -9.47 10.32 5.88
C ARG A 118 -8.85 10.40 4.49
N CYS A 119 -7.57 10.76 4.37
CA CYS A 119 -6.88 10.80 3.07
C CYS A 119 -6.95 9.45 2.34
N VAL A 120 -6.73 8.35 3.06
CA VAL A 120 -6.78 6.98 2.51
C VAL A 120 -8.18 6.66 2.00
N ALA A 121 -9.21 7.01 2.79
CA ALA A 121 -10.60 6.76 2.43
C ALA A 121 -11.06 7.65 1.26
N ASP A 122 -10.77 8.93 1.29
CA ASP A 122 -11.16 9.89 0.25
C ASP A 122 -10.40 9.65 -1.06
N GLY A 123 -9.15 9.19 -0.99
CA GLY A 123 -8.37 8.74 -2.14
C GLY A 123 -8.85 7.42 -2.76
N GLY A 124 -9.79 6.73 -2.11
CA GLY A 124 -10.43 5.51 -2.62
C GLY A 124 -9.57 4.24 -2.49
N ALA A 125 -8.56 4.24 -1.63
CA ALA A 125 -7.77 3.03 -1.36
C ALA A 125 -8.60 1.95 -0.65
N ASP A 126 -8.18 0.70 -0.82
CA ASP A 126 -8.90 -0.46 -0.28
C ASP A 126 -8.43 -0.82 1.14
N TYR A 127 -7.17 -0.50 1.49
CA TYR A 127 -6.58 -0.78 2.80
C TYR A 127 -5.68 0.35 3.29
N ILE A 128 -5.65 0.53 4.61
CA ILE A 128 -4.62 1.28 5.32
C ILE A 128 -3.65 0.30 5.99
N LYS A 129 -2.35 0.55 5.91
CA LYS A 129 -1.29 -0.26 6.54
C LYS A 129 -0.41 0.59 7.45
N THR A 130 0.03 -0.01 8.54
CA THR A 130 0.84 0.69 9.54
C THR A 130 2.27 0.96 9.08
N SER A 131 2.95 -0.02 8.46
CA SER A 131 4.41 -0.03 8.47
C SER A 131 5.01 -0.67 7.22
N THR A 132 6.16 -0.16 6.79
CA THR A 132 7.01 -0.78 5.77
C THR A 132 7.79 -1.97 6.32
N GLY A 133 8.09 -2.00 7.60
CA GLY A 133 9.04 -2.91 8.23
C GLY A 133 10.48 -2.41 8.26
N PHE A 134 10.77 -1.24 7.66
CA PHE A 134 12.10 -0.61 7.61
C PHE A 134 12.20 0.61 8.52
N GLY A 135 11.10 1.02 9.17
CA GLY A 135 11.09 2.10 10.13
C GLY A 135 11.61 1.69 11.51
N THR A 136 11.49 2.61 12.47
CA THR A 136 11.98 2.41 13.85
C THR A 136 11.08 1.48 14.68
N ALA A 137 9.83 1.28 14.26
CA ALA A 137 8.88 0.36 14.90
C ALA A 137 7.88 -0.19 13.86
N GLY A 138 7.29 -1.33 14.19
CA GLY A 138 6.25 -1.98 13.38
C GLY A 138 4.84 -1.65 13.86
N ALA A 139 3.89 -2.54 13.51
CA ALA A 139 2.49 -2.41 13.88
C ALA A 139 2.27 -2.45 15.40
N LYS A 140 1.40 -1.58 15.89
CA LYS A 140 0.93 -1.54 17.29
C LYS A 140 -0.58 -1.71 17.32
N ILE A 141 -1.08 -2.34 18.39
CA ILE A 141 -2.53 -2.54 18.57
C ILE A 141 -3.26 -1.21 18.68
N GLU A 142 -2.62 -0.21 19.29
CA GLU A 142 -3.14 1.15 19.44
C GLU A 142 -3.40 1.79 18.08
N ASP A 143 -2.50 1.62 17.11
CA ASP A 143 -2.67 2.14 15.74
C ASP A 143 -3.87 1.48 15.05
N ILE A 144 -4.06 0.17 15.21
CA ILE A 144 -5.20 -0.55 14.62
C ILE A 144 -6.53 -0.09 15.24
N ARG A 145 -6.57 0.17 16.56
CA ARG A 145 -7.75 0.73 17.23
C ARG A 145 -8.04 2.13 16.70
N LEU A 146 -7.02 2.97 16.61
CA LEU A 146 -7.14 4.32 16.07
C LEU A 146 -7.72 4.32 14.64
N PHE A 147 -7.23 3.44 13.77
CA PHE A 147 -7.76 3.31 12.41
C PHE A 147 -9.24 2.90 12.42
N LYS A 148 -9.59 1.88 13.22
CA LYS A 148 -10.97 1.40 13.33
C LYS A 148 -11.96 2.47 13.81
N GLU A 149 -11.50 3.37 14.68
CA GLU A 149 -12.30 4.47 15.23
C GLU A 149 -12.43 5.65 14.25
N ASN A 150 -11.41 5.88 13.42
CA ASN A 150 -11.31 7.10 12.59
C ASN A 150 -11.51 6.88 11.08
N LEU A 151 -11.52 5.64 10.60
CA LEU A 151 -11.91 5.37 9.22
C LEU A 151 -13.40 5.66 9.03
N PRO A 152 -13.78 6.39 7.96
CA PRO A 152 -15.19 6.64 7.64
C PRO A 152 -15.96 5.35 7.44
N LYS A 153 -17.11 5.21 8.12
CA LYS A 153 -17.93 3.97 8.11
C LYS A 153 -18.66 3.74 6.79
N ASP A 154 -18.82 4.79 5.99
CA ASP A 154 -19.41 4.78 4.66
C ASP A 154 -18.44 4.41 3.54
N LYS A 155 -17.17 4.18 3.88
CA LYS A 155 -16.11 3.77 2.97
C LYS A 155 -15.65 2.35 3.31
N ASP A 156 -15.49 1.50 2.29
CA ASP A 156 -15.02 0.11 2.47
C ASP A 156 -13.48 0.05 2.52
N VAL A 157 -12.90 0.72 3.51
CA VAL A 157 -11.45 0.65 3.79
C VAL A 157 -11.20 -0.32 4.93
N ARG A 158 -10.24 -1.22 4.73
CA ARG A 158 -9.84 -2.25 5.69
C ARG A 158 -8.46 -1.99 6.28
#